data_46398ed8003d1ffe41128aa9a6d8b9e3
#
_entry.id   46398ed8003d1ffe41128aa9a6d8b9e3
#
_cell.length_a   1.000
_cell.length_b   1.000
_cell.length_c   1.000
_cell.angle_alpha   90.00
_cell.angle_beta   90.00
_cell.angle_gamma   90.00
#
_symmetry.space_group_name_H-M   'P 1'
#
loop_
_entity.id
_entity.type
_entity.pdbx_description
1 polymer ?
#
loop_
_entity_poly.entity_id
_entity_poly.type
_entity_poly.pdbx_seq_one_letter_code
_entity_poly.pdbx_strand_id
1 'polypeptide(L)'
;VSNTYAIADLHGRFDLLCQAIDLIERDAGERGGKLVVLGDFVDRGPQSRSIIDLLMAGPSRQGWEWIVLQGNHEAMMLECLSKPGILRWWVGNGGGQTLESYGYRHGDSLFPLKIPAEHLAWLEGLPLTHEDEHRIFVHAGVPFDQPVTEAKPETLQWMLYPGDVDHSDAEIHPDLCHCSGKHIVHGHHQSEAHPLLKAHRTNLDSFAWNSGRLAIGVFDETQPQPVRIMESLAVSRAA
;
A
#
# COMPACT_ATOMS: atom_id res chain seq x y z
N VAL A 1 19.51 5.19 16.33
CA VAL A 1 18.99 5.10 14.96
C VAL A 1 17.57 4.60 15.03
N SER A 2 16.64 5.27 14.36
CA SER A 2 15.24 4.87 14.28
C SER A 2 15.02 3.94 13.10
N ASN A 3 14.23 2.89 13.27
CA ASN A 3 13.89 1.97 12.18
C ASN A 3 12.87 2.61 11.22
N THR A 4 12.91 2.15 9.95
CA THR A 4 11.82 2.31 9.00
C THR A 4 11.01 1.02 8.95
N TYR A 5 9.69 1.15 9.02
CA TYR A 5 8.74 0.05 8.88
C TYR A 5 7.96 0.25 7.58
N ALA A 6 7.67 -0.83 6.87
CA ALA A 6 6.84 -0.76 5.66
C ALA A 6 5.76 -1.82 5.68
N ILE A 7 4.56 -1.45 5.21
CA ILE A 7 3.40 -2.33 5.03
C ILE A 7 2.78 -2.09 3.66
N ALA A 8 2.12 -3.11 3.11
CA ALA A 8 1.53 -3.06 1.78
C ALA A 8 0.08 -3.60 1.77
N ASP A 9 -0.70 -3.10 0.82
CA ASP A 9 -1.94 -3.73 0.34
C ASP A 9 -2.93 -4.12 1.45
N LEU A 10 -3.31 -3.10 2.25
CA LEU A 10 -4.25 -3.26 3.37
C LEU A 10 -5.66 -3.64 2.93
N HIS A 11 -6.10 -3.11 1.79
CA HIS A 11 -7.40 -3.40 1.22
C HIS A 11 -8.54 -3.43 2.26
N GLY A 12 -8.80 -2.29 2.89
CA GLY A 12 -9.91 -2.14 3.83
C GLY A 12 -9.79 -2.91 5.15
N ARG A 13 -8.61 -3.50 5.46
CA ARG A 13 -8.34 -4.25 6.70
C ARG A 13 -7.81 -3.31 7.79
N PHE A 14 -8.71 -2.47 8.29
CA PHE A 14 -8.42 -1.54 9.39
C PHE A 14 -7.98 -2.26 10.69
N ASP A 15 -8.54 -3.44 10.94
CA ASP A 15 -8.18 -4.30 12.06
C ASP A 15 -6.69 -4.68 12.05
N LEU A 16 -6.18 -5.08 10.87
CA LEU A 16 -4.77 -5.42 10.69
C LEU A 16 -3.85 -4.20 10.77
N LEU A 17 -4.29 -3.04 10.24
CA LEU A 17 -3.54 -1.80 10.35
C LEU A 17 -3.36 -1.37 11.82
N CYS A 18 -4.42 -1.37 12.61
CA CYS A 18 -4.34 -1.01 14.03
C CYS A 18 -3.37 -1.92 14.79
N GLN A 19 -3.45 -3.24 14.57
CA GLN A 19 -2.53 -4.19 15.18
C GLN A 19 -1.08 -3.98 14.70
N ALA A 20 -0.88 -3.70 13.40
CA ALA A 20 0.45 -3.42 12.86
C ALA A 20 1.07 -2.19 13.52
N ILE A 21 0.31 -1.10 13.66
CA ILE A 21 0.76 0.12 14.35
C ILE A 21 1.14 -0.20 15.80
N ASP A 22 0.30 -0.93 16.53
CA ASP A 22 0.60 -1.35 17.91
C ASP A 22 1.89 -2.17 18.01
N LEU A 23 2.13 -3.10 17.08
CA LEU A 23 3.34 -3.92 17.04
C LEU A 23 4.57 -3.07 16.71
N ILE A 24 4.47 -2.19 15.73
CA ILE A 24 5.52 -1.28 15.29
C ILE A 24 5.91 -0.33 16.43
N GLU A 25 4.94 0.27 17.10
CA GLU A 25 5.20 1.18 18.22
C GLU A 25 5.84 0.51 19.43
N ARG A 26 5.45 -0.74 19.74
CA ARG A 26 6.11 -1.55 20.80
C ARG A 26 7.54 -1.89 20.43
N ASP A 27 7.79 -2.24 19.16
CA ASP A 27 9.11 -2.58 18.68
C ASP A 27 10.07 -1.38 18.68
N ALA A 28 9.60 -0.21 18.24
CA ALA A 28 10.38 1.02 18.28
C ALA A 28 10.62 1.55 19.71
N GLY A 29 9.70 1.28 20.63
CA GLY A 29 9.72 1.83 21.98
C GLY A 29 9.59 3.35 21.98
N GLU A 30 10.43 4.04 22.75
CA GLU A 30 10.42 5.52 22.86
C GLU A 30 11.17 6.23 21.71
N ARG A 31 11.90 5.48 20.88
CA ARG A 31 12.74 6.05 19.82
C ARG A 31 11.95 6.67 18.67
N GLY A 32 10.68 6.27 18.51
CA GLY A 32 9.92 6.61 17.32
C GLY A 32 10.46 5.90 16.07
N GLY A 33 10.05 6.35 14.89
CA GLY A 33 10.46 5.75 13.63
C GLY A 33 9.70 6.30 12.44
N LYS A 34 9.88 5.65 11.31
CA LYS A 34 9.18 5.95 10.08
C LYS A 34 8.28 4.78 9.70
N LEU A 35 7.01 5.04 9.34
CA LEU A 35 6.11 4.07 8.75
C LEU A 35 5.87 4.46 7.29
N VAL A 36 6.14 3.54 6.36
CA VAL A 36 5.83 3.67 4.94
C VAL A 36 4.69 2.73 4.60
N VAL A 37 3.56 3.28 4.14
CA VAL A 37 2.41 2.53 3.62
C VAL A 37 2.50 2.55 2.10
N LEU A 38 2.62 1.37 1.48
CA LEU A 38 2.97 1.22 0.07
C LEU A 38 1.79 1.33 -0.90
N GLY A 39 0.66 1.88 -0.47
CA GLY A 39 -0.56 2.01 -1.28
C GLY A 39 -1.52 0.83 -1.10
N ASP A 40 -2.60 0.84 -1.89
CA ASP A 40 -3.68 -0.15 -1.90
C ASP A 40 -4.29 -0.39 -0.50
N PHE A 41 -4.63 0.70 0.16
CA PHE A 41 -5.31 0.63 1.45
C PHE A 41 -6.83 0.71 1.33
N VAL A 42 -7.39 1.06 0.16
CA VAL A 42 -8.82 1.02 -0.15
C VAL A 42 -9.22 -0.29 -0.84
N ASP A 43 -10.52 -0.49 -1.02
CA ASP A 43 -11.18 -1.56 -1.76
C ASP A 43 -11.11 -2.96 -1.10
N ARG A 44 -11.92 -3.89 -1.59
CA ARG A 44 -12.01 -5.31 -1.20
C ARG A 44 -12.49 -5.54 0.23
N GLY A 45 -11.88 -4.92 1.22
CA GLY A 45 -12.30 -5.03 2.62
C GLY A 45 -13.25 -3.92 3.08
N PRO A 46 -13.85 -4.05 4.26
CA PRO A 46 -15.02 -3.28 4.66
C PRO A 46 -14.72 -1.89 5.23
N GLN A 47 -13.46 -1.53 5.49
CA GLN A 47 -13.16 -0.37 6.35
C GLN A 47 -12.21 0.64 5.68
N SER A 48 -12.30 0.83 4.35
CA SER A 48 -11.47 1.78 3.59
C SER A 48 -11.53 3.19 4.16
N ARG A 49 -12.74 3.69 4.51
CA ARG A 49 -12.91 5.01 5.12
C ARG A 49 -12.12 5.15 6.43
N SER A 50 -12.21 4.17 7.32
CA SER A 50 -11.50 4.23 8.62
C SER A 50 -9.98 4.24 8.44
N ILE A 51 -9.46 3.55 7.42
CA ILE A 51 -8.04 3.58 7.07
C ILE A 51 -7.65 4.98 6.58
N ILE A 52 -8.43 5.57 5.68
CA ILE A 52 -8.19 6.94 5.19
C ILE A 52 -8.20 7.93 6.35
N ASP A 53 -9.23 7.88 7.21
CA ASP A 53 -9.35 8.75 8.39
C ASP A 53 -8.08 8.68 9.27
N LEU A 54 -7.59 7.46 9.54
CA LEU A 54 -6.41 7.24 10.39
C LEU A 54 -5.12 7.71 9.73
N LEU A 55 -4.89 7.33 8.46
CA LEU A 55 -3.65 7.68 7.75
C LEU A 55 -3.56 9.19 7.49
N MET A 56 -4.69 9.83 7.20
CA MET A 56 -4.79 11.28 7.03
C MET A 56 -4.53 12.05 8.33
N ALA A 57 -4.97 11.52 9.48
CA ALA A 57 -4.68 12.10 10.78
C ALA A 57 -3.20 12.01 11.15
N GLY A 58 -2.49 11.01 10.63
CA GLY A 58 -1.07 10.79 10.89
C GLY A 58 -0.77 10.22 12.29
N PRO A 59 0.51 10.15 12.67
CA PRO A 59 0.92 9.55 13.93
C PRO A 59 0.48 10.37 15.14
N SER A 60 -0.07 9.71 16.15
CA SER A 60 -0.46 10.33 17.42
C SER A 60 0.72 10.52 18.38
N ARG A 61 1.81 9.78 18.19
CA ARG A 61 3.02 9.81 19.03
C ARG A 61 4.10 10.68 18.42
N GLN A 62 4.78 11.46 19.25
CA GLN A 62 5.95 12.23 18.83
C GLN A 62 7.11 11.34 18.37
N GLY A 63 7.93 11.83 17.45
CA GLY A 63 9.07 11.10 16.92
C GLY A 63 8.72 10.10 15.81
N TRP A 64 7.47 10.09 15.35
CA TRP A 64 7.03 9.28 14.22
C TRP A 64 6.82 10.14 12.97
N GLU A 65 7.17 9.57 11.82
CA GLU A 65 6.84 10.06 10.50
C GLU A 65 6.08 8.98 9.74
N TRP A 66 4.93 9.34 9.15
CA TRP A 66 4.19 8.44 8.28
C TRP A 66 4.26 8.94 6.84
N ILE A 67 4.64 8.04 5.94
CA ILE A 67 4.67 8.26 4.49
C ILE A 67 3.69 7.30 3.88
N VAL A 68 2.67 7.84 3.22
CA VAL A 68 1.62 7.06 2.56
C VAL A 68 1.78 7.24 1.06
N LEU A 69 1.96 6.14 0.33
CA LEU A 69 2.05 6.15 -1.12
C LEU A 69 0.69 5.86 -1.74
N GLN A 70 0.48 6.34 -2.96
CA GLN A 70 -0.71 6.03 -3.74
C GLN A 70 -0.51 4.73 -4.51
N GLY A 71 -1.37 3.74 -4.29
CA GLY A 71 -1.45 2.53 -5.09
C GLY A 71 -2.40 2.68 -6.28
N ASN A 72 -2.53 1.62 -7.08
CA ASN A 72 -3.44 1.62 -8.23
C ASN A 72 -4.91 1.64 -7.81
N HIS A 73 -5.28 1.12 -6.65
CA HIS A 73 -6.66 1.16 -6.17
C HIS A 73 -7.10 2.57 -5.77
N GLU A 74 -6.24 3.36 -5.16
CA GLU A 74 -6.50 4.79 -4.91
C GLU A 74 -6.61 5.57 -6.23
N ALA A 75 -5.73 5.29 -7.20
CA ALA A 75 -5.79 5.91 -8.52
C ALA A 75 -7.08 5.55 -9.27
N MET A 76 -7.51 4.27 -9.26
CA MET A 76 -8.79 3.83 -9.83
C MET A 76 -9.98 4.54 -9.22
N MET A 77 -10.01 4.70 -7.89
CA MET A 77 -11.06 5.41 -7.16
C MET A 77 -11.16 6.86 -7.66
N LEU A 78 -10.05 7.59 -7.70
CA LEU A 78 -9.99 8.98 -8.16
C LEU A 78 -10.39 9.12 -9.64
N GLU A 79 -9.89 8.25 -10.49
CA GLU A 79 -10.22 8.27 -11.92
C GLU A 79 -11.72 7.99 -12.16
N CYS A 80 -12.30 7.05 -11.45
CA CYS A 80 -13.71 6.71 -11.53
C CYS A 80 -14.62 7.91 -11.22
N LEU A 81 -14.24 8.76 -10.26
CA LEU A 81 -15.00 9.94 -9.89
C LEU A 81 -14.98 11.03 -10.97
N SER A 82 -13.87 11.10 -11.71
CA SER A 82 -13.72 12.03 -12.85
C SER A 82 -14.27 11.46 -14.17
N LYS A 83 -14.29 10.12 -14.33
CA LYS A 83 -14.70 9.41 -15.54
C LYS A 83 -15.76 8.34 -15.19
N PRO A 84 -17.07 8.68 -15.14
CA PRO A 84 -18.12 7.74 -14.74
C PRO A 84 -18.16 6.42 -15.54
N GLY A 85 -17.59 6.38 -16.76
CA GLY A 85 -17.54 5.18 -17.59
C GLY A 85 -16.74 4.02 -17.01
N ILE A 86 -15.79 4.30 -16.11
CA ILE A 86 -14.94 3.27 -15.47
C ILE A 86 -15.45 2.84 -14.09
N LEU A 87 -16.54 3.41 -13.60
CA LEU A 87 -17.13 3.05 -12.31
C LEU A 87 -17.36 1.55 -12.16
N ARG A 88 -17.92 0.91 -13.19
CA ARG A 88 -18.20 -0.54 -13.16
C ARG A 88 -16.93 -1.36 -13.02
N TRP A 89 -15.84 -0.91 -13.66
CA TRP A 89 -14.55 -1.57 -13.58
C TRP A 89 -13.95 -1.44 -12.17
N TRP A 90 -13.94 -0.23 -11.59
CA TRP A 90 -13.49 -0.05 -10.22
C TRP A 90 -14.32 -0.84 -9.20
N VAL A 91 -15.65 -0.77 -9.30
CA VAL A 91 -16.55 -1.56 -8.43
C VAL A 91 -16.27 -3.06 -8.54
N GLY A 92 -16.00 -3.57 -9.76
CA GLY A 92 -15.63 -4.96 -10.01
C GLY A 92 -14.28 -5.36 -9.41
N ASN A 93 -13.37 -4.39 -9.16
CA ASN A 93 -12.08 -4.59 -8.51
C ASN A 93 -12.14 -4.40 -6.97
N GLY A 94 -13.32 -4.25 -6.38
CA GLY A 94 -13.49 -4.12 -4.94
C GLY A 94 -13.89 -2.73 -4.45
N GLY A 95 -14.10 -1.77 -5.34
CA GLY A 95 -14.54 -0.41 -5.00
C GLY A 95 -15.93 -0.34 -4.38
N GLY A 96 -16.73 -1.41 -4.54
CA GLY A 96 -18.04 -1.53 -3.90
C GLY A 96 -17.95 -1.46 -2.38
N GLN A 97 -17.00 -2.16 -1.79
CA GLN A 97 -16.77 -2.17 -0.34
C GLN A 97 -16.28 -0.79 0.16
N THR A 98 -15.47 -0.09 -0.64
CA THR A 98 -15.09 1.30 -0.34
C THR A 98 -16.31 2.19 -0.31
N LEU A 99 -17.19 2.13 -1.32
CA LEU A 99 -18.44 2.88 -1.33
C LEU A 99 -19.32 2.56 -0.10
N GLU A 100 -19.47 1.27 0.25
CA GLU A 100 -20.21 0.83 1.44
C GLU A 100 -19.63 1.45 2.73
N SER A 101 -18.30 1.55 2.84
CA SER A 101 -17.62 2.17 3.99
C SER A 101 -17.96 3.66 4.15
N TYR A 102 -18.34 4.35 3.07
CA TYR A 102 -18.86 5.72 3.05
C TYR A 102 -20.38 5.81 3.16
N GLY A 103 -21.06 4.68 3.40
CA GLY A 103 -22.51 4.63 3.62
C GLY A 103 -23.34 4.58 2.35
N TYR A 104 -22.76 4.21 1.21
CA TYR A 104 -23.54 3.83 0.02
C TYR A 104 -24.13 2.44 0.21
N ARG A 105 -25.32 2.24 -0.39
CA ARG A 105 -26.01 0.95 -0.42
C ARG A 105 -26.24 0.52 -1.86
N HIS A 106 -26.43 -0.76 -2.06
CA HIS A 106 -26.76 -1.28 -3.38
C HIS A 106 -27.97 -0.54 -3.98
N GLY A 107 -27.78 0.00 -5.18
CA GLY A 107 -28.81 0.80 -5.87
C GLY A 107 -28.75 2.30 -5.61
N ASP A 108 -27.91 2.78 -4.69
CA ASP A 108 -27.74 4.22 -4.50
C ASP A 108 -27.12 4.86 -5.75
N SER A 109 -27.54 6.10 -6.01
CA SER A 109 -26.81 6.96 -6.96
C SER A 109 -25.46 7.35 -6.36
N LEU A 110 -24.41 7.36 -7.19
CA LEU A 110 -23.11 7.89 -6.77
C LEU A 110 -23.13 9.40 -6.56
N PHE A 111 -24.07 10.10 -7.17
CA PHE A 111 -24.15 11.54 -7.07
C PHE A 111 -25.40 11.97 -6.32
N PRO A 112 -25.28 12.97 -5.40
CA PRO A 112 -24.05 13.62 -4.99
C PRO A 112 -23.12 12.67 -4.24
N LEU A 113 -21.79 12.87 -4.37
CA LEU A 113 -20.79 12.05 -3.68
C LEU A 113 -20.96 12.18 -2.15
N LYS A 114 -20.92 11.02 -1.46
CA LYS A 114 -20.88 10.94 0.00
C LYS A 114 -19.43 10.91 0.54
N ILE A 115 -18.45 10.84 -0.35
CA ILE A 115 -17.02 10.85 0.01
C ILE A 115 -16.61 12.29 0.28
N PRO A 116 -16.04 12.61 1.45
CA PRO A 116 -15.59 13.96 1.78
C PRO A 116 -14.57 14.49 0.77
N ALA A 117 -14.68 15.76 0.42
CA ALA A 117 -13.77 16.40 -0.53
C ALA A 117 -12.32 16.43 -0.02
N GLU A 118 -12.14 16.55 1.29
CA GLU A 118 -10.83 16.48 1.94
C GLU A 118 -10.15 15.12 1.78
N HIS A 119 -10.91 14.01 1.79
CA HIS A 119 -10.36 12.67 1.52
C HIS A 119 -9.86 12.55 0.07
N LEU A 120 -10.64 13.05 -0.88
CA LEU A 120 -10.26 13.04 -2.30
C LEU A 120 -9.01 13.88 -2.54
N ALA A 121 -8.97 15.09 -1.99
CA ALA A 121 -7.81 15.98 -2.11
C ALA A 121 -6.56 15.38 -1.47
N TRP A 122 -6.70 14.69 -0.32
CA TRP A 122 -5.60 14.01 0.33
C TRP A 122 -5.09 12.84 -0.52
N LEU A 123 -5.98 11.99 -1.05
CA LEU A 123 -5.63 10.88 -1.93
C LEU A 123 -4.92 11.35 -3.21
N GLU A 124 -5.40 12.46 -3.81
CA GLU A 124 -4.78 13.08 -4.99
C GLU A 124 -3.36 13.61 -4.72
N GLY A 125 -3.12 14.07 -3.49
CA GLY A 125 -1.81 14.61 -3.05
C GLY A 125 -0.79 13.55 -2.63
N LEU A 126 -1.13 12.26 -2.60
CA LEU A 126 -0.22 11.21 -2.17
C LEU A 126 0.95 11.04 -3.15
N PRO A 127 2.20 10.90 -2.66
CA PRO A 127 3.34 10.59 -3.49
C PRO A 127 3.24 9.16 -4.06
N LEU A 128 3.89 8.93 -5.21
CA LEU A 128 3.98 7.60 -5.83
C LEU A 128 5.17 6.79 -5.32
N THR A 129 6.20 7.48 -4.84
CA THR A 129 7.44 6.88 -4.35
C THR A 129 7.99 7.62 -3.15
N HIS A 130 8.78 6.93 -2.35
CA HIS A 130 9.65 7.52 -1.34
C HIS A 130 11.03 6.88 -1.45
N GLU A 131 12.08 7.65 -1.25
CA GLU A 131 13.45 7.16 -1.29
C GLU A 131 14.19 7.50 0.00
N ASP A 132 14.98 6.55 0.50
CA ASP A 132 16.03 6.80 1.47
C ASP A 132 17.42 6.54 0.85
N GLU A 133 18.46 6.51 1.65
CA GLU A 133 19.82 6.27 1.17
C GLU A 133 19.96 4.91 0.46
N HIS A 134 19.27 3.88 0.92
CA HIS A 134 19.44 2.50 0.50
C HIS A 134 18.27 1.94 -0.32
N ARG A 135 17.09 2.60 -0.31
CA ARG A 135 15.83 2.01 -0.79
C ARG A 135 15.00 2.95 -1.63
N ILE A 136 14.20 2.33 -2.48
CA ILE A 136 13.08 2.93 -3.17
C ILE A 136 11.82 2.23 -2.67
N PHE A 137 10.91 2.97 -2.05
CA PHE A 137 9.59 2.51 -1.67
C PHE A 137 8.60 2.91 -2.76
N VAL A 138 7.82 1.97 -3.25
CA VAL A 138 6.89 2.16 -4.38
C VAL A 138 5.74 1.17 -4.23
N HIS A 139 4.60 1.44 -4.88
CA HIS A 139 3.49 0.48 -4.79
C HIS A 139 3.77 -0.81 -5.57
N ALA A 140 3.98 -0.75 -6.89
CA ALA A 140 4.15 -1.95 -7.72
C ALA A 140 5.62 -2.23 -8.07
N GLY A 141 6.35 -1.22 -8.54
CA GLY A 141 7.75 -1.38 -8.90
C GLY A 141 8.30 -0.18 -9.65
N VAL A 142 9.59 -0.28 -10.02
CA VAL A 142 10.28 0.74 -10.82
C VAL A 142 11.06 0.06 -11.95
N PRO A 143 11.10 0.65 -13.15
CA PRO A 143 11.96 0.15 -14.23
C PRO A 143 13.43 0.15 -13.78
N PHE A 144 14.15 -0.92 -14.11
CA PHE A 144 15.52 -1.12 -13.62
C PHE A 144 16.55 -0.19 -14.26
N ASP A 145 16.29 0.31 -15.46
CA ASP A 145 17.23 0.98 -16.37
C ASP A 145 17.09 2.50 -16.45
N GLN A 146 16.19 3.10 -15.67
CA GLN A 146 15.97 4.56 -15.66
C GLN A 146 15.78 5.10 -14.23
N PRO A 147 16.05 6.39 -13.99
CA PRO A 147 15.74 7.03 -12.71
C PRO A 147 14.24 6.95 -12.38
N VAL A 148 13.90 6.83 -11.10
CA VAL A 148 12.51 6.82 -10.62
C VAL A 148 11.71 8.03 -11.10
N THR A 149 12.37 9.19 -11.17
CA THR A 149 11.75 10.47 -11.61
C THR A 149 11.34 10.49 -13.09
N GLU A 150 11.83 9.56 -13.89
CA GLU A 150 11.48 9.41 -15.30
C GLU A 150 10.41 8.34 -15.54
N ALA A 151 10.10 7.53 -14.51
CA ALA A 151 9.08 6.51 -14.60
C ALA A 151 7.68 7.12 -14.66
N LYS A 152 6.81 6.54 -15.48
CA LYS A 152 5.41 6.98 -15.59
C LYS A 152 4.63 6.55 -14.33
N PRO A 153 3.64 7.36 -13.90
CA PRO A 153 2.76 7.01 -12.78
C PRO A 153 2.15 5.61 -12.94
N GLU A 154 1.65 5.28 -14.11
CA GLU A 154 1.03 3.98 -14.41
C GLU A 154 2.02 2.83 -14.21
N THR A 155 3.30 3.00 -14.60
CA THR A 155 4.33 1.98 -14.39
C THR A 155 4.59 1.77 -12.90
N LEU A 156 4.72 2.84 -12.12
CA LEU A 156 4.95 2.77 -10.67
C LEU A 156 3.81 2.08 -9.91
N GLN A 157 2.58 2.14 -10.45
CA GLN A 157 1.37 1.62 -9.83
C GLN A 157 0.92 0.25 -10.37
N TRP A 158 1.37 -0.18 -11.55
CA TRP A 158 0.80 -1.35 -12.23
C TRP A 158 1.83 -2.36 -12.75
N MET A 159 3.12 -2.03 -12.81
CA MET A 159 4.09 -2.96 -13.40
C MET A 159 4.15 -4.28 -12.65
N LEU A 160 4.48 -5.35 -13.37
CA LEU A 160 4.70 -6.69 -12.84
C LEU A 160 6.15 -7.13 -13.06
N TYR A 161 6.65 -7.98 -12.19
CA TYR A 161 7.88 -8.73 -12.38
C TYR A 161 7.58 -10.13 -12.94
N PRO A 162 8.53 -10.79 -13.65
CA PRO A 162 8.33 -12.14 -14.17
C PRO A 162 7.98 -13.14 -13.05
N GLY A 163 6.91 -13.89 -13.26
CA GLY A 163 6.41 -14.88 -12.31
C GLY A 163 5.45 -14.34 -11.25
N ASP A 164 5.14 -13.06 -11.28
CA ASP A 164 4.04 -12.49 -10.50
C ASP A 164 2.68 -12.89 -11.12
N VAL A 165 1.61 -12.65 -10.38
CA VAL A 165 0.25 -12.95 -10.85
C VAL A 165 -0.04 -12.17 -12.12
N ASP A 166 -0.46 -12.87 -13.18
CA ASP A 166 -0.78 -12.30 -14.47
C ASP A 166 -2.07 -11.44 -14.38
N HIS A 167 -1.90 -10.14 -14.53
CA HIS A 167 -2.98 -9.22 -14.85
C HIS A 167 -2.83 -8.87 -16.33
N SER A 168 -3.78 -9.27 -17.17
CA SER A 168 -3.71 -9.24 -18.63
C SER A 168 -3.34 -7.90 -19.28
N ASP A 169 -3.40 -6.80 -18.52
CA ASP A 169 -3.17 -5.43 -18.99
C ASP A 169 -1.91 -4.79 -18.39
N ALA A 170 -1.16 -5.50 -17.53
CA ALA A 170 0.02 -4.94 -16.88
C ALA A 170 1.30 -5.16 -17.67
N GLU A 171 2.18 -4.17 -17.61
CA GLU A 171 3.50 -4.23 -18.24
C GLU A 171 4.45 -5.08 -17.39
N ILE A 172 5.03 -6.15 -17.98
CA ILE A 172 6.00 -7.02 -17.31
C ILE A 172 7.39 -6.45 -17.53
N HIS A 173 8.09 -6.14 -16.44
CA HIS A 173 9.45 -5.62 -16.47
C HIS A 173 10.47 -6.66 -16.00
N PRO A 174 11.72 -6.63 -16.52
CA PRO A 174 12.78 -7.51 -16.05
C PRO A 174 13.04 -7.36 -14.54
N ASP A 175 13.17 -8.50 -13.85
CA ASP A 175 13.47 -8.54 -12.41
C ASP A 175 14.98 -8.38 -12.20
N LEU A 176 15.47 -7.16 -12.36
CA LEU A 176 16.87 -6.76 -12.31
C LEU A 176 17.11 -5.70 -11.23
N CYS A 177 18.38 -5.56 -10.83
CA CYS A 177 18.79 -4.50 -9.92
C CYS A 177 18.56 -3.11 -10.57
N HIS A 178 17.95 -2.19 -9.84
CA HIS A 178 17.73 -0.83 -10.31
C HIS A 178 19.06 -0.10 -10.57
N CYS A 179 19.09 0.78 -11.59
CA CYS A 179 20.31 1.49 -12.01
C CYS A 179 20.96 2.35 -10.91
N SER A 180 20.21 2.78 -9.90
CA SER A 180 20.75 3.46 -8.72
C SER A 180 21.45 2.53 -7.72
N GLY A 181 21.32 1.22 -7.87
CA GLY A 181 21.79 0.22 -6.90
C GLY A 181 20.91 0.12 -5.64
N LYS A 182 19.86 0.91 -5.50
CA LYS A 182 18.96 0.87 -4.34
C LYS A 182 18.05 -0.36 -4.38
N HIS A 183 17.70 -0.86 -3.21
CA HIS A 183 16.77 -1.96 -3.01
C HIS A 183 15.34 -1.48 -3.17
N ILE A 184 14.51 -2.21 -3.92
CA ILE A 184 13.11 -1.87 -4.14
C ILE A 184 12.25 -2.53 -3.06
N VAL A 185 11.40 -1.73 -2.38
CA VAL A 185 10.41 -2.22 -1.42
C VAL A 185 9.03 -1.92 -1.97
N HIS A 186 8.24 -2.97 -2.22
CA HIS A 186 6.97 -2.83 -2.92
C HIS A 186 5.88 -3.78 -2.41
N GLY A 187 4.65 -3.62 -2.91
CA GLY A 187 3.48 -4.47 -2.73
C GLY A 187 2.91 -4.95 -4.06
N HIS A 188 1.60 -4.80 -4.25
CA HIS A 188 0.82 -5.02 -5.47
C HIS A 188 0.70 -6.49 -5.93
N HIS A 189 1.76 -7.28 -5.83
CA HIS A 189 1.81 -8.66 -6.31
C HIS A 189 1.43 -9.62 -5.20
N GLN A 190 0.14 -9.81 -5.01
CA GLN A 190 -0.42 -10.59 -3.90
C GLN A 190 -0.06 -12.08 -3.96
N SER A 191 0.40 -12.64 -2.85
CA SER A 191 0.59 -14.08 -2.69
C SER A 191 0.55 -14.47 -1.22
N GLU A 192 -0.06 -15.63 -0.90
CA GLU A 192 0.01 -16.22 0.44
C GLU A 192 1.44 -16.67 0.82
N ALA A 193 2.31 -16.84 -0.16
CA ALA A 193 3.72 -17.17 0.05
C ALA A 193 4.59 -15.96 0.39
N HIS A 194 4.03 -14.74 0.37
CA HIS A 194 4.78 -13.53 0.68
C HIS A 194 4.90 -13.30 2.21
N PRO A 195 5.90 -12.50 2.67
CA PRO A 195 6.74 -11.62 1.87
C PRO A 195 7.77 -12.37 1.01
N LEU A 196 8.06 -11.83 -0.18
CA LEU A 196 9.11 -12.32 -1.07
C LEU A 196 10.37 -11.47 -0.89
N LEU A 197 11.44 -12.08 -0.41
CA LEU A 197 12.72 -11.43 -0.17
C LEU A 197 13.74 -11.83 -1.25
N LYS A 198 14.14 -10.89 -2.08
CA LYS A 198 15.18 -11.07 -3.10
C LYS A 198 16.40 -10.16 -2.83
N ALA A 199 17.49 -10.39 -3.54
CA ALA A 199 18.72 -9.61 -3.36
C ALA A 199 18.52 -8.11 -3.63
N HIS A 200 17.66 -7.75 -4.57
CA HIS A 200 17.45 -6.36 -5.04
C HIS A 200 16.03 -5.83 -4.81
N ARG A 201 15.09 -6.65 -4.35
CA ARG A 201 13.73 -6.21 -4.00
C ARG A 201 13.09 -7.03 -2.89
N THR A 202 12.12 -6.42 -2.22
CA THR A 202 11.24 -7.05 -1.22
C THR A 202 9.80 -6.74 -1.58
N ASN A 203 8.98 -7.78 -1.78
CA ASN A 203 7.53 -7.64 -1.92
C ASN A 203 6.85 -7.98 -0.59
N LEU A 204 6.11 -7.03 -0.03
CA LEU A 204 5.42 -7.16 1.25
C LEU A 204 3.92 -7.48 1.13
N ASP A 205 3.35 -7.54 -0.09
CA ASP A 205 1.94 -7.88 -0.26
C ASP A 205 1.66 -9.33 0.14
N SER A 206 1.14 -9.49 1.33
CA SER A 206 0.81 -10.79 1.95
C SER A 206 -0.63 -11.23 1.70
N PHE A 207 -1.32 -10.61 0.71
CA PHE A 207 -2.72 -10.89 0.41
C PHE A 207 -3.64 -10.65 1.63
N ALA A 208 -3.37 -9.56 2.36
CA ALA A 208 -3.89 -9.31 3.71
C ALA A 208 -5.42 -9.37 3.80
N TRP A 209 -6.14 -8.88 2.78
CA TRP A 209 -7.59 -8.87 2.79
C TRP A 209 -8.21 -10.28 2.76
N ASN A 210 -7.52 -11.27 2.20
CA ASN A 210 -7.95 -12.66 2.11
C ASN A 210 -7.27 -13.55 3.14
N SER A 211 -5.94 -13.44 3.28
CA SER A 211 -5.14 -14.28 4.19
C SER A 211 -5.37 -13.96 5.67
N GLY A 212 -5.85 -12.74 5.97
CA GLY A 212 -5.93 -12.25 7.36
C GLY A 212 -4.57 -11.99 8.00
N ARG A 213 -3.51 -11.88 7.20
CA ARG A 213 -2.12 -11.67 7.63
C ARG A 213 -1.54 -10.47 6.91
N LEU A 214 -0.95 -9.53 7.65
CA LEU A 214 -0.28 -8.34 7.11
C LEU A 214 1.21 -8.41 7.47
N ALA A 215 2.06 -8.48 6.46
CA ALA A 215 3.51 -8.44 6.64
C ALA A 215 3.99 -7.02 6.94
N ILE A 216 4.96 -6.91 7.85
CA ILE A 216 5.62 -5.65 8.24
C ILE A 216 7.12 -5.82 8.01
N GLY A 217 7.67 -5.15 7.00
CA GLY A 217 9.11 -5.06 6.80
C GLY A 217 9.75 -4.12 7.81
N VAL A 218 10.79 -4.56 8.51
CA VAL A 218 11.58 -3.74 9.42
C VAL A 218 12.94 -3.49 8.81
N PHE A 219 13.29 -2.22 8.62
CA PHE A 219 14.52 -1.78 7.96
C PHE A 219 15.32 -0.88 8.89
N ASP A 220 16.64 -1.00 8.83
CA ASP A 220 17.58 -0.10 9.50
C ASP A 220 18.56 0.51 8.48
N GLU A 221 19.55 1.24 8.97
CA GLU A 221 20.52 1.91 8.12
C GLU A 221 21.75 1.05 7.79
N THR A 222 21.79 -0.22 8.26
CA THR A 222 22.98 -1.08 8.09
C THR A 222 22.96 -1.87 6.80
N GLN A 223 21.76 -2.11 6.23
CA GLN A 223 21.59 -2.87 4.99
C GLN A 223 20.31 -2.47 4.25
N PRO A 224 20.27 -2.65 2.91
CA PRO A 224 19.10 -2.28 2.12
C PRO A 224 17.89 -3.21 2.31
N GLN A 225 18.12 -4.49 2.61
CA GLN A 225 17.06 -5.49 2.84
C GLN A 225 16.43 -5.31 4.24
N PRO A 226 15.21 -5.85 4.46
CA PRO A 226 14.66 -5.85 5.80
C PRO A 226 15.52 -6.69 6.75
N VAL A 227 15.80 -6.17 7.93
CA VAL A 227 16.52 -6.92 8.99
C VAL A 227 15.66 -8.00 9.61
N ARG A 228 14.33 -7.85 9.49
CA ARG A 228 13.33 -8.87 9.88
C ARG A 228 11.97 -8.55 9.28
N ILE A 229 11.09 -9.54 9.33
CA ILE A 229 9.67 -9.39 9.04
C ILE A 229 8.89 -9.63 10.33
N MET A 230 7.92 -8.77 10.61
CA MET A 230 6.90 -8.97 11.63
C MET A 230 5.55 -9.21 10.94
N GLU A 231 4.56 -9.72 11.67
CA GLU A 231 3.23 -9.98 11.12
C GLU A 231 2.14 -9.50 12.08
N SER A 232 1.14 -8.81 11.54
CA SER A 232 -0.15 -8.59 12.17
C SER A 232 -1.12 -9.66 11.69
N LEU A 233 -1.89 -10.27 12.60
CA LEU A 233 -2.78 -11.39 12.31
C LEU A 233 -4.21 -11.04 12.70
N ALA A 234 -5.16 -11.35 11.82
CA ALA A 234 -6.57 -11.20 12.17
C ALA A 234 -6.90 -12.05 13.41
N VAL A 235 -7.55 -11.43 14.39
CA VAL A 235 -8.07 -12.19 15.53
C VAL A 235 -9.17 -13.11 15.00
N SER A 236 -8.97 -14.43 15.12
CA SER A 236 -10.03 -15.38 14.83
C SER A 236 -11.22 -15.06 15.74
N ARG A 237 -12.34 -14.62 15.17
CA ARG A 237 -13.58 -14.57 15.94
C ARG A 237 -13.91 -16.02 16.31
N ALA A 238 -13.77 -16.36 17.59
CA ALA A 238 -14.32 -17.59 18.11
C ALA A 238 -15.80 -17.63 17.70
N ALA A 239 -16.18 -18.71 17.01
CA ALA A 239 -17.52 -18.95 16.51
C ALA A 239 -18.51 -19.13 17.68
#